data_1fb362ca75b19300667c739660497dbc
#
_entry.id   1fb362ca75b19300667c739660497dbc
#
_cell.length_a   1.000
_cell.length_b   1.000
_cell.length_c   1.000
_cell.angle_alpha   90.00
_cell.angle_beta   90.00
_cell.angle_gamma   90.00
#
_symmetry.space_group_name_H-M   'P 1'
#
loop_
_entity.id
_entity.type
_entity.pdbx_description
1 polymer ?
#
loop_
_entity_poly.entity_id
_entity_poly.type
_entity_poly.pdbx_seq_one_letter_code
_entity_poly.pdbx_strand_id
1 'polypeptide(L)'
;NRWLTEKVLPDSDGRFYSMLSLPFNDAEESLRQVEKFGDRKHVGGFMVTTVRNTGVHENQYMKVYRAIEERGLVLSFHSGPNWAEPIFKTCNRFLSVHALGFSWYNILHCTNWVINGMCERFPKLPVLWIESGLAWIPFLMQKLDHEYMLRPSEAPLLKKKPSDYMRDMYYSTQPMEIQDMKALECTFRMMNAETQLMYSSDYPHWDFDLPSTIYDLPFLSEKAKHNILGGTAARLFKLQPRNEKQKENLKKFGNLTAAA
;
A
#
# COMPACT_ATOMS: atom_id res chain seq x y z
N ASN A 1 -7.12 1.10 18.07
CA ASN A 1 -8.23 0.44 17.37
C ASN A 1 -9.58 0.70 18.04
N ARG A 2 -9.72 0.49 19.38
CA ARG A 2 -10.99 0.69 20.09
C ARG A 2 -11.59 2.09 19.87
N TRP A 3 -10.80 3.13 20.13
CA TRP A 3 -11.27 4.52 19.96
C TRP A 3 -11.75 4.83 18.54
N LEU A 4 -10.98 4.38 17.54
CA LEU A 4 -11.38 4.53 16.12
C LEU A 4 -12.72 3.85 15.84
N THR A 5 -12.87 2.57 16.22
CA THR A 5 -14.05 1.77 15.85
C THR A 5 -15.29 2.06 16.70
N GLU A 6 -15.13 2.55 17.93
CA GLU A 6 -16.25 2.81 18.86
C GLU A 6 -16.68 4.29 18.89
N LYS A 7 -15.81 5.22 18.45
CA LYS A 7 -16.09 6.67 18.51
C LYS A 7 -15.98 7.32 17.12
N VAL A 8 -14.81 7.28 16.48
CA VAL A 8 -14.56 8.06 15.27
C VAL A 8 -15.34 7.56 14.07
N LEU A 9 -15.28 6.27 13.77
CA LEU A 9 -15.92 5.72 12.59
C LEU A 9 -17.45 5.79 12.64
N PRO A 10 -18.13 5.49 13.76
CA PRO A 10 -19.58 5.66 13.89
C PRO A 10 -20.02 7.13 13.71
N ASP A 11 -19.30 8.08 14.32
CA ASP A 11 -19.63 9.49 14.29
C ASP A 11 -19.35 10.16 12.93
N SER A 12 -18.61 9.49 12.04
CA SER A 12 -18.22 10.03 10.73
C SER A 12 -19.34 9.99 9.67
N ASP A 13 -20.49 9.42 9.98
CA ASP A 13 -21.58 9.19 9.01
C ASP A 13 -21.10 8.47 7.73
N GLY A 14 -20.19 7.51 7.90
CA GLY A 14 -19.62 6.73 6.80
C GLY A 14 -18.69 7.51 5.87
N ARG A 15 -18.19 8.68 6.29
CA ARG A 15 -17.19 9.43 5.50
C ARG A 15 -15.78 8.90 5.70
N PHE A 16 -15.51 8.29 6.87
CA PHE A 16 -14.20 7.76 7.19
C PHE A 16 -14.20 6.24 7.14
N TYR A 17 -13.15 5.73 6.54
CA TYR A 17 -12.72 4.36 6.66
C TYR A 17 -11.32 4.37 7.27
N SER A 18 -10.97 3.35 8.03
CA SER A 18 -9.68 3.31 8.70
C SER A 18 -8.95 2.00 8.46
N MET A 19 -7.65 2.12 8.29
CA MET A 19 -6.71 1.02 8.51
C MET A 19 -6.39 0.98 10.00
N LEU A 20 -6.55 -0.18 10.63
CA LEU A 20 -6.29 -0.36 12.06
C LEU A 20 -4.86 -0.84 12.30
N SER A 21 -4.20 -0.33 13.33
CA SER A 21 -2.82 -0.72 13.64
C SER A 21 -2.74 -2.14 14.19
N LEU A 22 -1.75 -2.91 13.71
CA LEU A 22 -1.35 -4.18 14.27
C LEU A 22 -0.19 -3.99 15.25
N PRO A 23 -0.24 -4.57 16.45
CA PRO A 23 0.91 -4.66 17.34
C PRO A 23 1.87 -5.73 16.85
N PHE A 24 2.58 -5.45 15.76
CA PHE A 24 3.30 -6.45 14.98
C PHE A 24 4.52 -7.07 15.68
N ASN A 25 4.86 -6.61 16.88
CA ASN A 25 5.84 -7.27 17.74
C ASN A 25 5.26 -8.52 18.46
N ASP A 26 3.94 -8.69 18.40
CA ASP A 26 3.21 -9.80 19.02
C ASP A 26 2.17 -10.33 18.03
N ALA A 27 2.45 -11.49 17.45
CA ALA A 27 1.59 -12.10 16.45
C ALA A 27 0.25 -12.58 17.02
N GLU A 28 0.22 -13.01 18.27
CA GLU A 28 -1.01 -13.45 18.92
C GLU A 28 -1.92 -12.25 19.20
N GLU A 29 -1.35 -11.15 19.71
CA GLU A 29 -2.12 -9.93 19.91
C GLU A 29 -2.58 -9.33 18.57
N SER A 30 -1.73 -9.38 17.53
CA SER A 30 -2.13 -8.97 16.17
C SER A 30 -3.34 -9.77 15.68
N LEU A 31 -3.35 -11.09 15.89
CA LEU A 31 -4.50 -11.93 15.54
C LEU A 31 -5.75 -11.54 16.35
N ARG A 32 -5.62 -11.35 17.66
CA ARG A 32 -6.73 -10.88 18.52
C ARG A 32 -7.30 -9.53 18.07
N GLN A 33 -6.46 -8.61 17.60
CA GLN A 33 -6.91 -7.33 17.04
C GLN A 33 -7.72 -7.52 15.75
N VAL A 34 -7.27 -8.41 14.85
CA VAL A 34 -8.02 -8.74 13.63
C VAL A 34 -9.37 -9.36 13.95
N GLU A 35 -9.40 -10.35 14.82
CA GLU A 35 -10.63 -11.04 15.23
C GLU A 35 -11.63 -10.10 15.92
N LYS A 36 -11.14 -9.19 16.76
CA LYS A 36 -11.97 -8.27 17.54
C LYS A 36 -12.55 -7.13 16.72
N PHE A 37 -11.78 -6.59 15.76
CA PHE A 37 -12.12 -5.34 15.11
C PHE A 37 -12.33 -5.46 13.59
N GLY A 38 -11.91 -6.58 12.97
CA GLY A 38 -11.94 -6.72 11.51
C GLY A 38 -13.35 -6.66 10.91
N ASP A 39 -14.36 -7.11 11.65
CA ASP A 39 -15.75 -7.13 11.20
C ASP A 39 -16.53 -5.84 11.54
N ARG A 40 -15.83 -4.83 12.11
CA ARG A 40 -16.46 -3.55 12.44
C ARG A 40 -16.70 -2.72 11.18
N LYS A 41 -17.84 -2.01 11.16
CA LYS A 41 -18.22 -1.15 10.04
C LYS A 41 -17.15 -0.09 9.77
N HIS A 42 -16.85 0.15 8.50
CA HIS A 42 -15.87 1.12 8.01
C HIS A 42 -14.40 0.80 8.36
N VAL A 43 -14.09 -0.40 8.79
CA VAL A 43 -12.73 -0.91 8.84
C VAL A 43 -12.32 -1.35 7.44
N GLY A 44 -11.31 -0.70 6.85
CA GLY A 44 -10.79 -1.03 5.51
C GLY A 44 -9.75 -2.13 5.52
N GLY A 45 -9.07 -2.28 6.65
CA GLY A 45 -8.00 -3.27 6.78
C GLY A 45 -7.11 -3.02 7.98
N PHE A 46 -5.93 -3.60 7.93
CA PHE A 46 -4.94 -3.51 9.00
C PHE A 46 -3.60 -2.99 8.48
N MET A 47 -2.89 -2.24 9.31
CA MET A 47 -1.65 -1.59 8.97
C MET A 47 -0.51 -2.04 9.88
N VAL A 48 0.59 -2.43 9.23
CA VAL A 48 1.88 -2.68 9.86
C VAL A 48 2.69 -1.40 9.79
N THR A 49 3.07 -0.84 10.94
CA THR A 49 3.92 0.34 11.01
C THR A 49 5.31 -0.05 11.45
N THR A 50 6.32 0.43 10.76
CA THR A 50 7.76 0.25 11.00
C THR A 50 8.12 -0.94 11.90
N VAL A 51 8.30 -2.09 11.31
CA VAL A 51 8.61 -3.33 12.06
C VAL A 51 10.10 -3.47 12.18
N ARG A 52 10.60 -3.12 13.33
CA ARG A 52 12.03 -3.22 13.61
C ARG A 52 12.47 -4.68 13.63
N ASN A 53 13.37 -5.03 12.72
CA ASN A 53 14.06 -6.33 12.71
C ASN A 53 13.15 -7.58 12.72
N THR A 54 11.88 -7.44 12.33
CA THR A 54 10.93 -8.56 12.26
C THR A 54 10.59 -8.85 10.80
N GLY A 55 10.80 -10.08 10.39
CA GLY A 55 10.49 -10.50 9.02
C GLY A 55 8.99 -10.65 8.80
N VAL A 56 8.42 -9.88 7.87
CA VAL A 56 6.98 -9.98 7.53
C VAL A 56 6.57 -11.35 7.00
N HIS A 57 7.54 -12.18 6.62
CA HIS A 57 7.35 -13.55 6.12
C HIS A 57 7.45 -14.62 7.20
N GLU A 58 7.68 -14.25 8.47
CA GLU A 58 7.81 -15.22 9.56
C GLU A 58 6.52 -16.00 9.81
N ASN A 59 6.67 -17.28 10.10
CA ASN A 59 5.54 -18.21 10.24
C ASN A 59 4.53 -17.80 11.33
N GLN A 60 4.98 -17.10 12.36
CA GLN A 60 4.10 -16.62 13.44
C GLN A 60 2.97 -15.71 12.95
N TYR A 61 3.15 -15.01 11.82
CA TYR A 61 2.14 -14.09 11.24
C TYR A 61 1.17 -14.75 10.28
N MET A 62 1.37 -16.00 9.89
CA MET A 62 0.53 -16.64 8.86
C MET A 62 -0.96 -16.67 9.25
N LYS A 63 -1.28 -16.84 10.53
CA LYS A 63 -2.67 -16.80 11.01
C LYS A 63 -3.27 -15.40 10.95
N VAL A 64 -2.45 -14.37 11.19
CA VAL A 64 -2.87 -12.96 11.09
C VAL A 64 -3.26 -12.64 9.65
N TYR A 65 -2.40 -12.96 8.69
CA TYR A 65 -2.65 -12.71 7.27
C TYR A 65 -3.85 -13.50 6.76
N ARG A 66 -4.00 -14.75 7.18
CA ARG A 66 -5.17 -15.55 6.83
C ARG A 66 -6.47 -14.93 7.35
N ALA A 67 -6.49 -14.47 8.59
CA ALA A 67 -7.65 -13.84 9.21
C ALA A 67 -8.05 -12.52 8.51
N ILE A 68 -7.07 -11.75 7.99
CA ILE A 68 -7.31 -10.54 7.20
C ILE A 68 -7.86 -10.92 5.81
N GLU A 69 -7.23 -11.88 5.13
CA GLU A 69 -7.63 -12.36 3.81
C GLU A 69 -9.07 -12.90 3.79
N GLU A 70 -9.42 -13.76 4.75
CA GLU A 70 -10.75 -14.36 4.87
C GLU A 70 -11.87 -13.33 5.05
N ARG A 71 -11.55 -12.19 5.65
CA ARG A 71 -12.47 -11.05 5.78
C ARG A 71 -12.51 -10.15 4.54
N GLY A 72 -11.66 -10.41 3.54
CA GLY A 72 -11.53 -9.58 2.36
C GLY A 72 -11.08 -8.15 2.67
N LEU A 73 -10.26 -8.01 3.71
CA LEU A 73 -9.68 -6.75 4.17
C LEU A 73 -8.30 -6.53 3.57
N VAL A 74 -7.83 -5.27 3.60
CA VAL A 74 -6.53 -4.88 3.06
C VAL A 74 -5.45 -5.00 4.14
N LEU A 75 -4.28 -5.51 3.77
CA LEU A 75 -3.06 -5.39 4.57
C LEU A 75 -2.24 -4.24 4.02
N SER A 76 -1.85 -3.29 4.86
CA SER A 76 -0.98 -2.19 4.45
C SER A 76 0.31 -2.14 5.25
N PHE A 77 1.33 -1.59 4.60
CA PHE A 77 2.64 -1.33 5.19
C PHE A 77 2.92 0.16 5.14
N HIS A 78 3.28 0.71 6.28
CA HIS A 78 3.64 2.11 6.47
C HIS A 78 4.91 2.19 7.27
N SER A 79 5.84 3.00 6.86
CA SER A 79 7.07 3.25 7.62
C SER A 79 7.21 4.73 7.95
N GLY A 80 8.26 5.09 8.65
CA GLY A 80 8.50 6.48 9.01
C GLY A 80 9.95 6.71 9.42
N PRO A 81 10.38 7.98 9.51
CA PRO A 81 11.73 8.33 9.89
C PRO A 81 12.01 7.92 11.33
N ASN A 82 13.10 7.19 11.56
CA ASN A 82 13.50 6.79 12.90
C ASN A 82 15.02 6.76 13.05
N TRP A 83 15.57 7.76 13.71
CA TRP A 83 17.01 7.83 13.98
C TRP A 83 17.56 6.72 14.87
N ALA A 84 16.71 6.08 15.67
CA ALA A 84 17.13 4.99 16.52
C ALA A 84 17.45 3.71 15.74
N GLU A 85 17.04 3.61 14.49
CA GLU A 85 17.35 2.45 13.66
C GLU A 85 18.83 2.40 13.28
N PRO A 86 19.48 1.23 13.41
CA PRO A 86 20.92 1.08 13.12
C PRO A 86 21.36 1.62 11.77
N ILE A 87 20.53 1.44 10.74
CA ILE A 87 20.85 1.87 9.36
C ILE A 87 20.94 3.40 9.23
N PHE A 88 20.23 4.14 10.07
CA PHE A 88 20.21 5.61 10.03
C PHE A 88 21.19 6.27 11.01
N LYS A 89 21.96 5.49 11.79
CA LYS A 89 22.92 6.06 12.76
C LYS A 89 24.00 6.95 12.14
N THR A 90 24.29 6.75 10.87
CA THR A 90 25.26 7.59 10.12
C THR A 90 24.65 8.87 9.55
N CYS A 91 23.32 8.99 9.55
CA CYS A 91 22.63 10.17 9.09
C CYS A 91 22.66 11.25 10.16
N ASN A 92 23.14 12.43 9.82
CA ASN A 92 23.27 13.56 10.74
C ASN A 92 22.31 14.74 10.47
N ARG A 93 21.36 14.52 9.55
CA ARG A 93 20.33 15.52 9.16
C ARG A 93 18.96 14.85 9.12
N PHE A 94 17.93 15.60 9.52
CA PHE A 94 16.54 15.15 9.41
C PHE A 94 16.19 14.77 7.97
N LEU A 95 16.55 15.60 6.99
CA LEU A 95 16.27 15.33 5.58
C LEU A 95 16.81 13.99 5.09
N SER A 96 17.97 13.56 5.57
CA SER A 96 18.55 12.27 5.21
C SER A 96 17.72 11.10 5.74
N VAL A 97 17.30 11.19 7.00
CA VAL A 97 16.47 10.16 7.66
C VAL A 97 15.06 10.15 7.07
N HIS A 98 14.49 11.32 6.82
CA HIS A 98 13.16 11.47 6.24
C HIS A 98 13.12 10.91 4.81
N ALA A 99 14.06 11.30 3.95
CA ALA A 99 14.12 10.85 2.57
C ALA A 99 14.27 9.32 2.41
N LEU A 100 14.95 8.66 3.34
CA LEU A 100 15.21 7.22 3.25
C LEU A 100 14.26 6.38 4.10
N GLY A 101 13.82 6.91 5.25
CA GLY A 101 13.12 6.13 6.28
C GLY A 101 11.80 5.56 5.82
N PHE A 102 11.03 6.30 5.05
CA PHE A 102 9.75 5.84 4.52
C PHE A 102 9.93 4.75 3.44
N SER A 103 10.87 4.95 2.52
CA SER A 103 11.07 4.01 1.42
C SER A 103 11.79 2.74 1.87
N TRP A 104 12.79 2.86 2.76
CA TRP A 104 13.69 1.75 3.11
C TRP A 104 12.97 0.52 3.65
N TYR A 105 12.08 0.71 4.63
CA TYR A 105 11.35 -0.42 5.21
C TYR A 105 10.35 -1.02 4.26
N ASN A 106 9.66 -0.22 3.44
CA ASN A 106 8.75 -0.73 2.44
C ASN A 106 9.48 -1.50 1.34
N ILE A 107 10.68 -1.08 0.94
CA ILE A 107 11.56 -1.88 0.04
C ILE A 107 11.89 -3.23 0.67
N LEU A 108 12.33 -3.23 1.93
CA LEU A 108 12.70 -4.46 2.64
C LEU A 108 11.49 -5.40 2.82
N HIS A 109 10.36 -4.87 3.25
CA HIS A 109 9.14 -5.66 3.46
C HIS A 109 8.58 -6.18 2.15
N CYS A 110 8.57 -5.38 1.08
CA CYS A 110 8.14 -5.81 -0.24
C CYS A 110 9.04 -6.90 -0.79
N THR A 111 10.36 -6.77 -0.64
CA THR A 111 11.32 -7.83 -1.00
C THR A 111 11.00 -9.13 -0.29
N ASN A 112 10.86 -9.08 1.03
CA ASN A 112 10.56 -10.26 1.83
C ASN A 112 9.18 -10.84 1.52
N TRP A 113 8.19 -9.99 1.27
CA TRP A 113 6.84 -10.41 0.91
C TRP A 113 6.83 -11.21 -0.40
N VAL A 114 7.49 -10.66 -1.43
CA VAL A 114 7.51 -11.30 -2.75
C VAL A 114 8.38 -12.56 -2.73
N ILE A 115 9.64 -12.45 -2.33
CA ILE A 115 10.62 -13.56 -2.47
C ILE A 115 10.24 -14.77 -1.61
N ASN A 116 9.62 -14.58 -0.45
CA ASN A 116 9.14 -15.68 0.38
C ASN A 116 7.75 -16.21 -0.03
N GLY A 117 7.24 -15.82 -1.21
CA GLY A 117 6.03 -16.36 -1.79
C GLY A 117 4.76 -16.02 -1.01
N MET A 118 4.72 -14.88 -0.30
CA MET A 118 3.55 -14.50 0.46
C MET A 118 2.33 -14.24 -0.44
N CYS A 119 2.58 -13.76 -1.66
CA CYS A 119 1.54 -13.59 -2.68
C CYS A 119 0.90 -14.92 -3.12
N GLU A 120 1.65 -16.01 -3.11
CA GLU A 120 1.15 -17.35 -3.41
C GLU A 120 0.46 -18.01 -2.20
N ARG A 121 0.91 -17.69 -1.00
CA ARG A 121 0.30 -18.17 0.25
C ARG A 121 -1.04 -17.47 0.55
N PHE A 122 -1.16 -16.20 0.15
CA PHE A 122 -2.32 -15.34 0.38
C PHE A 122 -2.74 -14.64 -0.92
N PRO A 123 -3.23 -15.40 -1.93
CA PRO A 123 -3.49 -14.87 -3.26
C PRO A 123 -4.68 -13.90 -3.32
N LYS A 124 -5.52 -13.87 -2.30
CA LYS A 124 -6.69 -12.97 -2.20
C LYS A 124 -6.46 -11.80 -1.25
N LEU A 125 -5.30 -11.71 -0.61
CA LEU A 125 -4.96 -10.65 0.32
C LEU A 125 -4.42 -9.43 -0.44
N PRO A 126 -5.19 -8.33 -0.55
CA PRO A 126 -4.67 -7.12 -1.15
C PRO A 126 -3.60 -6.49 -0.26
N VAL A 127 -2.46 -6.13 -0.85
CA VAL A 127 -1.36 -5.46 -0.15
C VAL A 127 -1.23 -4.04 -0.65
N LEU A 128 -1.14 -3.08 0.29
CA LEU A 128 -1.04 -1.65 0.02
C LEU A 128 0.23 -1.07 0.68
N TRP A 129 1.07 -0.44 -0.14
CA TRP A 129 2.29 0.27 0.28
C TRP A 129 1.98 1.75 0.44
N ILE A 130 2.15 2.29 1.67
CA ILE A 130 1.74 3.63 2.03
C ILE A 130 2.97 4.49 2.32
N GLU A 131 2.94 5.74 1.84
CA GLU A 131 3.85 6.83 2.21
C GLU A 131 5.34 6.48 2.06
N SER A 132 5.72 5.98 0.90
CA SER A 132 7.11 5.54 0.66
C SER A 132 7.71 6.05 -0.66
N GLY A 133 7.04 6.96 -1.34
CA GLY A 133 7.40 7.35 -2.69
C GLY A 133 7.11 6.27 -3.73
N LEU A 134 7.41 6.54 -4.97
CA LEU A 134 7.12 5.64 -6.09
C LEU A 134 8.39 5.21 -6.85
N ALA A 135 9.48 5.99 -6.79
CA ALA A 135 10.68 5.74 -7.59
C ALA A 135 11.40 4.43 -7.22
N TRP A 136 11.23 3.92 -6.01
CA TRP A 136 11.80 2.65 -5.58
C TRP A 136 11.13 1.43 -6.25
N ILE A 137 9.89 1.57 -6.72
CA ILE A 137 9.11 0.45 -7.28
C ILE A 137 9.75 -0.08 -8.57
N PRO A 138 10.03 0.75 -9.62
CA PRO A 138 10.74 0.27 -10.82
C PRO A 138 12.14 -0.26 -10.54
N PHE A 139 12.86 0.35 -9.58
CA PHE A 139 14.15 -0.14 -9.14
C PHE A 139 14.03 -1.55 -8.60
N LEU A 140 13.12 -1.78 -7.65
CA LEU A 140 12.97 -3.07 -6.99
C LEU A 140 12.45 -4.14 -7.96
N MET A 141 11.50 -3.82 -8.84
CA MET A 141 11.01 -4.72 -9.89
C MET A 141 12.15 -5.29 -10.72
N GLN A 142 13.02 -4.41 -11.23
CA GLN A 142 14.14 -4.81 -12.07
C GLN A 142 15.18 -5.62 -11.29
N LYS A 143 15.50 -5.20 -10.07
CA LYS A 143 16.46 -5.92 -9.23
C LYS A 143 15.99 -7.31 -8.88
N LEU A 144 14.76 -7.46 -8.42
CA LEU A 144 14.24 -8.78 -8.02
C LEU A 144 14.07 -9.72 -9.22
N ASP A 145 13.62 -9.20 -10.38
CA ASP A 145 13.55 -10.02 -11.59
C ASP A 145 14.93 -10.51 -12.01
N HIS A 146 15.95 -9.66 -11.96
CA HIS A 146 17.32 -10.04 -12.30
C HIS A 146 17.84 -11.14 -11.37
N GLU A 147 17.75 -10.96 -10.06
CA GLU A 147 18.21 -11.94 -9.07
C GLU A 147 17.43 -13.26 -9.17
N TYR A 148 16.11 -13.19 -9.34
CA TYR A 148 15.27 -14.37 -9.51
C TYR A 148 15.64 -15.18 -10.75
N MET A 149 15.95 -14.53 -11.88
CA MET A 149 16.37 -15.24 -13.09
C MET A 149 17.71 -15.93 -12.94
N LEU A 150 18.59 -15.43 -12.06
CA LEU A 150 19.88 -16.08 -11.76
C LEU A 150 19.74 -17.26 -10.78
N ARG A 151 18.81 -17.16 -9.81
CA ARG A 151 18.68 -18.14 -8.72
C ARG A 151 17.21 -18.45 -8.37
N PRO A 152 16.41 -18.97 -9.32
CA PRO A 152 15.00 -19.23 -9.07
C PRO A 152 14.75 -20.26 -7.95
N SER A 153 15.72 -21.12 -7.68
CA SER A 153 15.63 -22.11 -6.60
C SER A 153 15.60 -21.51 -5.19
N GLU A 154 16.04 -20.24 -5.01
CA GLU A 154 15.96 -19.56 -3.73
C GLU A 154 14.54 -18.98 -3.44
N ALA A 155 13.67 -18.91 -4.45
CA ALA A 155 12.28 -18.48 -4.31
C ALA A 155 11.29 -19.51 -4.89
N PRO A 156 11.29 -20.75 -4.35
CA PRO A 156 10.61 -21.90 -4.97
C PRO A 156 9.09 -21.80 -4.99
N LEU A 157 8.50 -20.88 -4.25
CA LEU A 157 7.05 -20.66 -4.25
C LEU A 157 6.56 -19.76 -5.38
N LEU A 158 7.44 -18.99 -6.00
CA LEU A 158 7.06 -18.06 -7.06
C LEU A 158 6.70 -18.83 -8.36
N LYS A 159 5.59 -18.43 -8.97
CA LYS A 159 5.11 -18.98 -10.25
C LYS A 159 5.28 -18.03 -11.42
N LYS A 160 5.59 -16.76 -11.13
CA LYS A 160 5.84 -15.70 -12.09
C LYS A 160 6.97 -14.80 -11.59
N LYS A 161 7.40 -13.83 -12.41
CA LYS A 161 8.48 -12.92 -12.02
C LYS A 161 8.06 -12.06 -10.82
N PRO A 162 9.00 -11.68 -9.94
CA PRO A 162 8.75 -10.76 -8.85
C PRO A 162 8.00 -9.49 -9.25
N SER A 163 8.38 -8.86 -10.37
CA SER A 163 7.71 -7.67 -10.87
C SER A 163 6.23 -7.89 -11.20
N ASP A 164 5.83 -9.08 -11.61
CA ASP A 164 4.42 -9.37 -11.90
C ASP A 164 3.56 -9.43 -10.64
N TYR A 165 4.12 -9.90 -9.50
CA TYR A 165 3.44 -9.78 -8.20
C TYR A 165 3.35 -8.34 -7.74
N MET A 166 4.42 -7.55 -7.92
CA MET A 166 4.42 -6.14 -7.54
C MET A 166 3.40 -5.32 -8.34
N ARG A 167 3.14 -5.67 -9.61
CA ARG A 167 2.08 -5.03 -10.42
C ARG A 167 0.66 -5.30 -9.94
N ASP A 168 0.47 -6.34 -9.15
CA ASP A 168 -0.84 -6.69 -8.56
C ASP A 168 -1.06 -6.02 -7.19
N MET A 169 -0.04 -5.38 -6.61
CA MET A 169 -0.11 -4.66 -5.34
C MET A 169 -0.63 -3.23 -5.52
N TYR A 170 -1.03 -2.61 -4.42
CA TYR A 170 -1.52 -1.23 -4.39
C TYR A 170 -0.49 -0.30 -3.76
N TYR A 171 -0.55 0.98 -4.16
CA TYR A 171 0.40 2.01 -3.74
C TYR A 171 -0.33 3.33 -3.50
N SER A 172 0.16 4.15 -2.55
CA SER A 172 -0.33 5.52 -2.38
C SER A 172 0.62 6.52 -3.03
N THR A 173 0.09 7.68 -3.45
CA THR A 173 0.86 8.66 -4.21
C THR A 173 1.85 9.45 -3.38
N GLN A 174 1.50 9.82 -2.15
CA GLN A 174 2.30 10.73 -1.34
C GLN A 174 3.38 9.95 -0.55
N PRO A 175 4.61 10.46 -0.44
CA PRO A 175 5.17 11.55 -1.25
C PRO A 175 5.55 11.07 -2.66
N MET A 176 5.26 11.87 -3.68
CA MET A 176 5.53 11.50 -5.07
C MET A 176 6.70 12.30 -5.64
N GLU A 177 7.68 11.61 -6.22
CA GLU A 177 8.83 12.25 -6.85
C GLU A 177 8.44 12.83 -8.22
N ILE A 178 8.25 14.16 -8.29
CA ILE A 178 7.75 14.88 -9.47
C ILE A 178 8.82 15.68 -10.22
N GLN A 179 10.07 15.62 -9.80
CA GLN A 179 11.14 16.46 -10.35
C GLN A 179 11.54 16.07 -11.77
N ASP A 180 11.37 14.81 -12.14
CA ASP A 180 11.57 14.34 -13.51
C ASP A 180 10.30 13.67 -14.05
N MET A 181 9.61 14.35 -14.95
CA MET A 181 8.32 13.90 -15.49
C MET A 181 8.42 12.61 -16.31
N LYS A 182 9.55 12.38 -16.99
CA LYS A 182 9.77 11.14 -17.78
C LYS A 182 10.03 9.95 -16.88
N ALA A 183 10.77 10.14 -15.79
CA ALA A 183 10.99 9.10 -14.79
C ALA A 183 9.67 8.72 -14.11
N LEU A 184 8.86 9.73 -13.78
CA LEU A 184 7.53 9.52 -13.20
C LEU A 184 6.61 8.75 -14.15
N GLU A 185 6.51 9.14 -15.43
CA GLU A 185 5.72 8.45 -16.44
C GLU A 185 6.17 6.99 -16.62
N CYS A 186 7.48 6.75 -16.65
CA CYS A 186 8.03 5.40 -16.68
C CYS A 186 7.62 4.58 -15.46
N THR A 187 7.68 5.18 -14.26
CA THR A 187 7.26 4.55 -13.00
C THR A 187 5.79 4.15 -13.06
N PHE A 188 4.91 5.08 -13.45
CA PHE A 188 3.47 4.83 -13.58
C PHE A 188 3.16 3.67 -14.53
N ARG A 189 3.83 3.64 -15.67
CA ARG A 189 3.69 2.54 -16.65
C ARG A 189 4.14 1.20 -16.08
N MET A 190 5.28 1.15 -15.40
CA MET A 190 5.86 -0.09 -14.88
C MET A 190 5.01 -0.72 -13.77
N MET A 191 4.39 0.11 -12.91
CA MET A 191 3.61 -0.35 -11.78
C MET A 191 2.10 -0.49 -12.04
N ASN A 192 1.63 -0.29 -13.27
CA ASN A 192 0.20 -0.23 -13.61
C ASN A 192 -0.56 0.83 -12.80
N ALA A 193 -0.01 2.04 -12.68
CA ALA A 193 -0.55 3.10 -11.82
C ALA A 193 -2.03 3.41 -12.09
N GLU A 194 -2.50 3.30 -13.32
CA GLU A 194 -3.91 3.52 -13.67
C GLU A 194 -4.88 2.71 -12.82
N THR A 195 -4.50 1.51 -12.40
CA THR A 195 -5.36 0.58 -11.66
C THR A 195 -4.88 0.27 -10.25
N GLN A 196 -3.61 0.52 -9.95
CA GLN A 196 -2.98 0.12 -8.69
C GLN A 196 -2.60 1.30 -7.79
N LEU A 197 -2.55 2.53 -8.33
CA LEU A 197 -2.20 3.71 -7.57
C LEU A 197 -3.45 4.38 -6.99
N MET A 198 -3.33 4.88 -5.76
CA MET A 198 -4.36 5.64 -5.07
C MET A 198 -3.80 6.97 -4.59
N TYR A 199 -4.53 8.04 -4.88
CA TYR A 199 -4.21 9.36 -4.35
C TYR A 199 -4.29 9.35 -2.82
N SER A 200 -3.27 9.93 -2.20
CA SER A 200 -3.24 10.28 -0.78
C SER A 200 -2.73 11.70 -0.61
N SER A 201 -3.30 12.44 0.31
CA SER A 201 -2.89 13.82 0.58
C SER A 201 -1.82 13.92 1.65
N ASP A 202 -1.80 12.99 2.58
CA ASP A 202 -1.01 13.05 3.81
C ASP A 202 -1.33 14.27 4.70
N TYR A 203 -2.48 14.91 4.46
CA TYR A 203 -2.89 16.06 5.27
C TYR A 203 -3.12 15.63 6.74
N PRO A 204 -2.63 16.37 7.75
CA PRO A 204 -2.08 17.74 7.71
C PRO A 204 -0.55 17.80 7.85
N HIS A 205 0.21 16.82 7.38
CA HIS A 205 1.67 16.88 7.39
C HIS A 205 2.17 18.06 6.55
N TRP A 206 3.41 18.52 6.84
CA TRP A 206 3.98 19.73 6.24
C TRP A 206 4.25 19.62 4.74
N ASP A 207 4.37 18.41 4.23
CA ASP A 207 4.64 18.05 2.83
C ASP A 207 3.43 17.40 2.13
N PHE A 208 2.22 17.73 2.59
CA PHE A 208 0.98 17.20 2.02
C PHE A 208 0.80 17.57 0.54
N ASP A 209 0.17 16.67 -0.21
CA ASP A 209 -0.15 16.84 -1.62
C ASP A 209 -1.60 17.27 -1.85
N LEU A 210 -1.79 18.16 -2.83
CA LEU A 210 -3.13 18.50 -3.34
C LEU A 210 -3.53 17.53 -4.48
N PRO A 211 -4.83 17.34 -4.74
CA PRO A 211 -5.30 16.52 -5.86
C PRO A 211 -4.76 16.95 -7.23
N SER A 212 -4.36 18.21 -7.39
CA SER A 212 -3.71 18.76 -8.59
C SER A 212 -2.40 18.04 -8.93
N THR A 213 -1.70 17.49 -7.93
CA THR A 213 -0.49 16.67 -8.14
C THR A 213 -0.74 15.50 -9.11
N ILE A 214 -1.97 14.97 -9.13
CA ILE A 214 -2.39 13.95 -10.10
C ILE A 214 -3.14 14.56 -11.28
N TYR A 215 -4.04 15.52 -11.01
CA TYR A 215 -4.90 16.07 -12.04
C TYR A 215 -4.12 16.78 -13.16
N ASP A 216 -3.01 17.43 -12.82
CA ASP A 216 -2.18 18.21 -13.74
C ASP A 216 -1.11 17.37 -14.48
N LEU A 217 -1.02 16.04 -14.22
CA LEU A 217 -0.08 15.18 -14.94
C LEU A 217 -0.46 15.06 -16.42
N PRO A 218 0.43 15.49 -17.35
CA PRO A 218 0.08 15.61 -18.77
C PRO A 218 -0.01 14.27 -19.50
N PHE A 219 0.60 13.22 -18.95
CA PHE A 219 0.64 11.89 -19.57
C PHE A 219 -0.53 10.98 -19.16
N LEU A 220 -1.40 11.42 -18.22
CA LEU A 220 -2.52 10.63 -17.77
C LEU A 220 -3.79 10.91 -18.59
N SER A 221 -4.49 9.85 -18.98
CA SER A 221 -5.85 9.96 -19.50
C SER A 221 -6.82 10.41 -18.41
N GLU A 222 -7.96 10.99 -18.80
CA GLU A 222 -9.01 11.37 -17.84
C GLU A 222 -9.50 10.15 -17.02
N LYS A 223 -9.54 8.97 -17.63
CA LYS A 223 -9.88 7.73 -16.94
C LYS A 223 -8.82 7.38 -15.89
N ALA A 224 -7.53 7.47 -16.21
CA ALA A 224 -6.45 7.22 -15.27
C ALA A 224 -6.48 8.20 -14.10
N LYS A 225 -6.67 9.49 -14.35
CA LYS A 225 -6.85 10.51 -13.32
C LYS A 225 -8.02 10.20 -12.38
N HIS A 226 -9.18 9.86 -12.95
CA HIS A 226 -10.35 9.47 -12.15
C HIS A 226 -10.07 8.25 -11.27
N ASN A 227 -9.39 7.24 -11.82
CA ASN A 227 -9.04 6.03 -11.09
C ASN A 227 -8.12 6.34 -9.91
N ILE A 228 -7.03 7.04 -10.16
CA ILE A 228 -6.03 7.37 -9.13
C ILE A 228 -6.64 8.27 -8.05
N LEU A 229 -7.43 9.28 -8.43
CA LEU A 229 -8.05 10.22 -7.49
C LEU A 229 -9.16 9.62 -6.61
N GLY A 230 -9.67 8.43 -6.94
CA GLY A 230 -10.68 7.81 -6.10
C GLY A 230 -11.20 6.45 -6.55
N GLY A 231 -11.20 6.16 -7.85
CA GLY A 231 -11.76 4.93 -8.41
C GLY A 231 -11.07 3.67 -7.88
N THR A 232 -9.74 3.68 -7.80
CA THR A 232 -8.94 2.56 -7.26
C THR A 232 -9.25 2.32 -5.79
N ALA A 233 -9.30 3.38 -4.97
CA ALA A 233 -9.68 3.27 -3.55
C ALA A 233 -11.12 2.77 -3.40
N ALA A 234 -12.05 3.31 -4.20
CA ALA A 234 -13.45 2.88 -4.16
C ALA A 234 -13.60 1.38 -4.46
N ARG A 235 -12.86 0.86 -5.43
CA ARG A 235 -12.83 -0.56 -5.77
C ARG A 235 -12.22 -1.40 -4.65
N LEU A 236 -11.02 -1.02 -4.18
CA LEU A 236 -10.27 -1.77 -3.18
C LEU A 236 -11.04 -1.88 -1.86
N PHE A 237 -11.57 -0.77 -1.38
CA PHE A 237 -12.31 -0.70 -0.11
C PHE A 237 -13.82 -0.90 -0.26
N LYS A 238 -14.31 -1.26 -1.46
CA LYS A 238 -15.73 -1.53 -1.76
C LYS A 238 -16.64 -0.35 -1.38
N LEU A 239 -16.15 0.88 -1.60
CA LEU A 239 -16.87 2.10 -1.24
C LEU A 239 -18.09 2.30 -2.16
N GLN A 240 -19.19 2.76 -1.58
CA GLN A 240 -20.41 3.07 -2.33
C GLN A 240 -20.46 4.57 -2.65
N PRO A 241 -20.97 4.96 -3.84
CA PRO A 241 -21.15 6.37 -4.18
C PRO A 241 -22.18 7.00 -3.23
N ARG A 242 -21.86 8.19 -2.71
CA ARG A 242 -22.65 8.89 -1.70
C ARG A 242 -23.52 10.03 -2.25
N ASN A 243 -23.26 10.44 -3.49
CA ASN A 243 -24.02 11.52 -4.14
C ASN A 243 -24.18 11.25 -5.65
N GLU A 244 -25.05 12.01 -6.31
CA GLU A 244 -25.35 11.81 -7.74
C GLU A 244 -24.12 11.98 -8.63
N LYS A 245 -23.26 12.96 -8.35
CA LYS A 245 -22.02 13.16 -9.13
C LYS A 245 -21.09 11.97 -9.07
N GLN A 246 -20.96 11.32 -7.92
CA GLN A 246 -20.18 10.09 -7.78
C GLN A 246 -20.83 8.93 -8.55
N LYS A 247 -22.17 8.83 -8.54
CA LYS A 247 -22.90 7.83 -9.34
C LYS A 247 -22.73 8.06 -10.85
N GLU A 248 -22.78 9.32 -11.29
CA GLU A 248 -22.52 9.69 -12.69
C GLU A 248 -21.10 9.36 -13.12
N ASN A 249 -20.10 9.68 -12.30
CA ASN A 249 -18.72 9.34 -12.55
C ASN A 249 -18.54 7.82 -12.65
N LEU A 250 -19.18 7.06 -11.77
CA LEU A 250 -19.16 5.61 -11.81
C LEU A 250 -19.75 5.06 -13.11
N LYS A 251 -20.85 5.66 -13.62
CA LYS A 251 -21.44 5.31 -14.92
C LYS A 251 -20.52 5.68 -16.09
N LYS A 252 -19.92 6.88 -16.04
CA LYS A 252 -19.07 7.41 -17.12
C LYS A 252 -17.75 6.64 -17.28
N PHE A 253 -17.09 6.30 -16.18
CA PHE A 253 -15.77 5.68 -16.19
C PHE A 253 -15.80 4.17 -15.91
N GLY A 254 -16.98 3.64 -15.58
CA GLY A 254 -17.24 2.23 -15.35
C GLY A 254 -16.94 1.77 -13.93
N ASN A 255 -17.57 0.67 -13.53
CA ASN A 255 -17.05 -0.15 -12.46
C ASN A 255 -15.73 -0.71 -12.97
N LEU A 256 -14.65 -0.30 -12.34
CA LEU A 256 -13.34 -0.87 -12.61
C LEU A 256 -13.30 -2.27 -11.99
N THR A 257 -14.03 -3.19 -12.60
CA THR A 257 -13.75 -4.59 -12.38
C THR A 257 -12.35 -4.83 -12.90
N ALA A 258 -11.49 -5.39 -12.06
CA ALA A 258 -10.22 -5.90 -12.52
C ALA A 258 -10.44 -6.63 -13.84
N ALA A 259 -9.66 -6.31 -14.86
CA ALA A 259 -9.55 -7.18 -15.99
C ALA A 259 -9.19 -8.56 -15.46
N ALA A 260 -10.03 -9.53 -15.77
CA ALA A 260 -9.86 -10.92 -15.38
C ALA A 260 -8.55 -11.48 -15.92
#